data_7b27a2d252b7d9236ce4b98c90095579
#
_entry.id   7b27a2d252b7d9236ce4b98c90095579
#
_cell.length_a   1.000
_cell.length_b   1.000
_cell.length_c   1.000
_cell.angle_alpha   90.00
_cell.angle_beta   90.00
_cell.angle_gamma   90.00
#
_symmetry.space_group_name_H-M   'P 1'
#
loop_
_entity.id
_entity.type
_entity.pdbx_description
1 polymer ?
#
loop_
_entity_poly.entity_id
_entity_poly.type
_entity_poly.pdbx_seq_one_letter_code
_entity_poly.pdbx_strand_id
1 'polypeptide(L)'
;MNANPFLKGSLQTIILKLLEDNNEMYGYEITQKVKEMSGGDVLLTEGALYPALHKLEADGFLETFTQVVDNRVRKYYRLTEEGGKQVSSKLSEAQAFIDQLQTLLNLKPAVK
;
A
#
# COMPACT_ATOMS: atom_id res chain seq x y z
N MET A 1 -0.74 -5.45 17.03
CA MET A 1 -1.22 -5.07 15.72
C MET A 1 -1.47 -3.58 15.64
N ASN A 2 -1.02 -2.98 14.56
CA ASN A 2 -1.30 -1.58 14.34
C ASN A 2 -2.67 -1.45 13.66
N ALA A 3 -3.64 -1.01 14.43
CA ALA A 3 -5.02 -0.90 13.97
C ALA A 3 -5.37 0.55 13.67
N ASN A 4 -4.43 1.34 13.18
CA ASN A 4 -4.68 2.75 12.91
C ASN A 4 -5.83 2.90 11.91
N PRO A 5 -7.00 3.35 12.37
CA PRO A 5 -8.15 3.44 11.48
C PRO A 5 -7.98 4.49 10.39
N PHE A 6 -7.11 5.46 10.58
CA PHE A 6 -6.85 6.46 9.55
C PHE A 6 -6.09 5.88 8.37
N LEU A 7 -5.27 4.85 8.61
CA LEU A 7 -4.54 4.22 7.52
C LEU A 7 -5.36 3.19 6.77
N LYS A 8 -6.39 2.65 7.40
CA LYS A 8 -7.18 1.58 6.80
C LYS A 8 -7.73 1.98 5.42
N GLY A 9 -8.23 3.21 5.31
CA GLY A 9 -8.78 3.70 4.06
C GLY A 9 -7.73 4.00 3.01
N SER A 10 -6.46 4.07 3.39
CA SER A 10 -5.37 4.40 2.47
C SER A 10 -4.51 3.20 2.12
N LEU A 11 -4.81 2.03 2.67
CA LEU A 11 -3.92 0.88 2.52
C LEU A 11 -3.77 0.45 1.07
N GLN A 12 -4.85 0.45 0.30
CA GLN A 12 -4.77 0.09 -1.11
C GLN A 12 -3.88 1.06 -1.88
N THR A 13 -3.98 2.35 -1.58
CA THR A 13 -3.13 3.36 -2.20
C THR A 13 -1.66 3.14 -1.86
N ILE A 14 -1.39 2.81 -0.59
CA ILE A 14 -0.02 2.52 -0.15
C ILE A 14 0.55 1.32 -0.91
N ILE A 15 -0.25 0.26 -1.05
CA ILE A 15 0.20 -0.93 -1.77
C ILE A 15 0.51 -0.61 -3.23
N LEU A 16 -0.40 0.13 -3.89
CA LEU A 16 -0.18 0.49 -5.29
C LEU A 16 1.12 1.28 -5.47
N LYS A 17 1.37 2.23 -4.58
CA LYS A 17 2.58 3.04 -4.66
C LYS A 17 3.83 2.19 -4.44
N LEU A 18 3.80 1.29 -3.47
CA LEU A 18 4.94 0.41 -3.20
C LEU A 18 5.26 -0.46 -4.41
N LEU A 19 4.23 -0.97 -5.09
CA LEU A 19 4.46 -1.83 -6.24
C LEU A 19 4.87 -1.04 -7.47
N GLU A 20 4.50 0.23 -7.55
CA GLU A 20 5.05 1.09 -8.60
C GLU A 20 6.54 1.29 -8.41
N ASP A 21 6.97 1.50 -7.17
CA ASP A 21 8.37 1.81 -6.86
C ASP A 21 9.26 0.57 -6.87
N ASN A 22 8.71 -0.60 -6.59
CA ASN A 22 9.49 -1.82 -6.36
C ASN A 22 9.20 -2.95 -7.33
N ASN A 23 8.38 -2.71 -8.34
CA ASN A 23 8.00 -3.64 -9.40
C ASN A 23 7.20 -4.85 -8.93
N GLU A 24 7.73 -5.62 -8.01
CA GLU A 24 7.06 -6.82 -7.51
C GLU A 24 7.48 -7.07 -6.08
N MET A 25 6.53 -7.51 -5.26
CA MET A 25 6.79 -7.77 -3.85
C MET A 25 5.90 -8.92 -3.37
N TYR A 26 6.40 -9.71 -2.43
CA TYR A 26 5.52 -10.65 -1.74
C TYR A 26 5.03 -10.02 -0.44
N GLY A 27 4.00 -10.64 0.17
CA GLY A 27 3.29 -10.00 1.28
C GLY A 27 4.18 -9.54 2.42
N TYR A 28 5.09 -10.42 2.86
CA TYR A 28 5.97 -10.07 3.96
C TYR A 28 6.85 -8.86 3.63
N GLU A 29 7.33 -8.76 2.39
CA GLU A 29 8.12 -7.61 1.98
C GLU A 29 7.34 -6.32 2.10
N ILE A 30 6.05 -6.36 1.75
CA ILE A 30 5.21 -5.18 1.84
C ILE A 30 5.10 -4.72 3.30
N THR A 31 4.86 -5.65 4.23
CA THR A 31 4.78 -5.30 5.64
C THR A 31 6.09 -4.72 6.14
N GLN A 32 7.21 -5.29 5.74
CA GLN A 32 8.52 -4.82 6.19
C GLN A 32 8.85 -3.45 5.60
N LYS A 33 8.51 -3.23 4.34
CA LYS A 33 8.76 -1.93 3.72
C LYS A 33 7.94 -0.83 4.39
N VAL A 34 6.68 -1.09 4.70
CA VAL A 34 5.85 -0.10 5.40
C VAL A 34 6.41 0.19 6.79
N LYS A 35 6.84 -0.84 7.51
CA LYS A 35 7.46 -0.66 8.81
C LYS A 35 8.70 0.22 8.69
N GLU A 36 9.56 -0.07 7.73
CA GLU A 36 10.80 0.66 7.51
C GLU A 36 10.53 2.12 7.15
N MET A 37 9.63 2.35 6.19
CA MET A 37 9.34 3.70 5.73
C MET A 37 8.70 4.57 6.80
N SER A 38 7.98 3.97 7.73
CA SER A 38 7.32 4.69 8.81
C SER A 38 8.17 4.80 10.08
N GLY A 39 9.42 4.36 10.01
CA GLY A 39 10.29 4.37 11.20
C GLY A 39 9.79 3.45 12.28
N GLY A 40 9.06 2.40 11.93
CA GLY A 40 8.53 1.43 12.87
C GLY A 40 7.15 1.76 13.40
N ASP A 41 6.58 2.91 13.00
CA ASP A 41 5.30 3.35 13.54
C ASP A 41 4.12 2.58 12.94
N VAL A 42 4.24 2.07 11.74
CA VAL A 42 3.14 1.37 11.07
C VAL A 42 3.50 -0.10 10.92
N LEU A 43 2.76 -0.96 11.63
CA LEU A 43 2.96 -2.40 11.61
C LEU A 43 1.72 -3.04 11.00
N LEU A 44 1.81 -3.45 9.74
CA LEU A 44 0.69 -4.10 9.07
C LEU A 44 0.63 -5.57 9.46
N THR A 45 -0.56 -6.01 9.83
CA THR A 45 -0.79 -7.43 10.06
C THR A 45 -1.22 -8.09 8.76
N GLU A 46 -1.10 -9.41 8.70
CA GLU A 46 -1.60 -10.17 7.57
C GLU A 46 -3.11 -10.01 7.43
N GLY A 47 -3.81 -9.90 8.57
CA GLY A 47 -5.26 -9.71 8.55
C GLY A 47 -5.68 -8.40 7.91
N ALA A 48 -4.85 -7.38 7.93
CA ALA A 48 -5.12 -6.13 7.25
C ALA A 48 -4.63 -6.15 5.81
N LEU A 49 -3.48 -6.76 5.58
CA LEU A 49 -2.81 -6.72 4.28
C LEU A 49 -3.53 -7.55 3.21
N TYR A 50 -3.82 -8.82 3.51
CA TYR A 50 -4.29 -9.72 2.48
C TYR A 50 -5.68 -9.38 1.93
N PRO A 51 -6.64 -8.92 2.74
CA PRO A 51 -7.89 -8.45 2.15
C PRO A 51 -7.70 -7.29 1.18
N ALA A 52 -6.77 -6.38 1.47
CA ALA A 52 -6.49 -5.26 0.57
C ALA A 52 -5.86 -5.75 -0.72
N LEU A 53 -4.91 -6.69 -0.64
CA LEU A 53 -4.30 -7.29 -1.83
C LEU A 53 -5.33 -8.01 -2.68
N HIS A 54 -6.21 -8.78 -2.04
CA HIS A 54 -7.24 -9.52 -2.77
C HIS A 54 -8.22 -8.58 -3.46
N LYS A 55 -8.57 -7.48 -2.81
CA LYS A 55 -9.47 -6.51 -3.41
C LYS A 55 -8.85 -5.86 -4.65
N LEU A 56 -7.57 -5.49 -4.55
CA LEU A 56 -6.88 -4.90 -5.69
C LEU A 56 -6.72 -5.90 -6.83
N GLU A 57 -6.48 -7.15 -6.52
CA GLU A 57 -6.41 -8.20 -7.53
C GLU A 57 -7.76 -8.40 -8.19
N ALA A 58 -8.85 -8.44 -7.39
CA ALA A 58 -10.20 -8.60 -7.91
C ALA A 58 -10.60 -7.43 -8.82
N ASP A 59 -10.12 -6.23 -8.51
CA ASP A 59 -10.41 -5.05 -9.31
C ASP A 59 -9.55 -4.98 -10.58
N GLY A 60 -8.64 -5.93 -10.77
CA GLY A 60 -7.80 -5.96 -11.97
C GLY A 60 -6.57 -5.08 -11.89
N PHE A 61 -6.23 -4.57 -10.72
CA PHE A 61 -5.07 -3.67 -10.56
C PHE A 61 -3.79 -4.40 -10.21
N LEU A 62 -3.89 -5.62 -9.69
CA LEU A 62 -2.74 -6.46 -9.39
C LEU A 62 -2.88 -7.80 -10.06
N GLU A 63 -1.74 -8.37 -10.40
CA GLU A 63 -1.66 -9.78 -10.82
C GLU A 63 -0.61 -10.45 -9.95
N THR A 64 -0.67 -11.78 -9.92
CA THR A 64 0.22 -12.56 -9.06
C THR A 64 0.98 -13.58 -9.88
N PHE A 65 2.12 -13.97 -9.34
CA PHE A 65 2.89 -15.09 -9.87
C PHE A 65 3.65 -15.71 -8.70
N THR A 66 4.12 -16.94 -8.89
CA THR A 66 4.84 -17.63 -7.83
C THR A 66 6.28 -17.86 -8.27
N GLN A 67 7.15 -17.88 -7.28
CA GLN A 67 8.55 -18.24 -7.47
C GLN A 67 8.97 -19.18 -6.36
N VAL A 68 9.91 -20.06 -6.66
CA VAL A 68 10.51 -20.92 -5.65
C VAL A 68 11.78 -20.25 -5.18
N VAL A 69 11.84 -19.94 -3.88
CA VAL A 69 12.99 -19.31 -3.26
C VAL A 69 13.34 -20.12 -2.01
N ASP A 70 14.56 -20.63 -1.94
CA ASP A 70 15.01 -21.46 -0.80
C ASP A 70 14.05 -22.61 -0.52
N ASN A 71 13.65 -23.33 -1.57
CA ASN A 71 12.73 -24.47 -1.50
C ASN A 71 11.33 -24.12 -1.01
N ARG A 72 10.96 -22.83 -1.04
CA ARG A 72 9.63 -22.39 -0.67
C ARG A 72 9.00 -21.68 -1.85
N VAL A 73 7.69 -21.88 -1.99
CA VAL A 73 6.93 -21.16 -3.02
C VAL A 73 6.48 -19.83 -2.41
N ARG A 74 6.84 -18.73 -3.08
CA ARG A 74 6.41 -17.41 -2.68
C ARG A 74 5.48 -16.84 -3.73
N LYS A 75 4.40 -16.21 -3.28
CA LYS A 75 3.45 -15.54 -4.15
C LYS A 75 3.80 -14.06 -4.20
N TYR A 76 4.12 -13.59 -5.40
CA TYR A 76 4.46 -12.20 -5.63
C TYR A 76 3.29 -11.46 -6.24
N TYR A 77 3.22 -10.18 -5.95
CA TYR A 77 2.21 -9.28 -6.50
C TYR A 77 2.92 -8.20 -7.33
N ARG A 78 2.28 -7.81 -8.41
CA ARG A 78 2.79 -6.69 -9.23
C ARG A 78 1.59 -5.98 -9.87
N LEU A 79 1.84 -4.73 -10.30
CA LEU A 79 0.80 -3.97 -10.96
C LEU A 79 0.51 -4.54 -12.34
N THR A 80 -0.79 -4.56 -12.68
CA THR A 80 -1.19 -4.73 -14.06
C THR A 80 -1.06 -3.37 -14.75
N GLU A 81 -1.27 -3.33 -16.06
CA GLU A 81 -1.31 -2.06 -16.78
C GLU A 81 -2.38 -1.14 -16.19
N GLU A 82 -3.56 -1.69 -15.92
CA GLU A 82 -4.63 -0.92 -15.29
C GLU A 82 -4.24 -0.41 -13.91
N GLY A 83 -3.56 -1.25 -13.12
CA GLY A 83 -3.08 -0.83 -11.80
C GLY A 83 -2.11 0.32 -11.90
N GLY A 84 -1.19 0.25 -12.86
CA GLY A 84 -0.25 1.34 -13.08
C GLY A 84 -0.93 2.67 -13.40
N LYS A 85 -2.02 2.61 -14.17
CA LYS A 85 -2.77 3.82 -14.49
C LYS A 85 -3.48 4.42 -13.28
N GLN A 86 -3.79 3.58 -12.29
CA GLN A 86 -4.51 4.03 -11.10
C GLN A 86 -3.63 4.78 -10.09
N VAL A 87 -2.31 4.56 -10.12
CA VAL A 87 -1.44 5.09 -9.07
C VAL A 87 -1.55 6.61 -8.97
N SER A 88 -1.40 7.31 -10.08
CA SER A 88 -1.42 8.77 -10.07
C SER A 88 -2.74 9.32 -9.53
N SER A 89 -3.86 8.74 -9.98
CA SER A 89 -5.17 9.16 -9.53
C SER A 89 -5.35 8.94 -8.03
N LYS A 90 -4.92 7.78 -7.53
CA LYS A 90 -5.04 7.47 -6.12
C LYS A 90 -4.16 8.36 -5.26
N LEU A 91 -2.96 8.70 -5.74
CA LEU A 91 -2.09 9.62 -5.02
C LEU A 91 -2.71 11.02 -4.95
N SER A 92 -3.33 11.46 -6.05
CA SER A 92 -4.01 12.76 -6.05
C SER A 92 -5.17 12.78 -5.06
N GLU A 93 -5.95 11.70 -5.00
CA GLU A 93 -7.05 11.60 -4.04
C GLU A 93 -6.53 11.64 -2.61
N ALA A 94 -5.43 10.93 -2.34
CA ALA A 94 -4.85 10.92 -1.01
C ALA A 94 -4.33 12.30 -0.61
N GLN A 95 -3.68 13.00 -1.54
CA GLN A 95 -3.17 14.33 -1.26
C GLN A 95 -4.31 15.31 -0.99
N ALA A 96 -5.38 15.22 -1.77
CA ALA A 96 -6.55 16.07 -1.53
C ALA A 96 -7.14 15.81 -0.15
N PHE A 97 -7.20 14.55 0.27
CA PHE A 97 -7.71 14.21 1.59
C PHE A 97 -6.82 14.77 2.70
N ILE A 98 -5.51 14.67 2.54
CA ILE A 98 -4.58 15.25 3.51
C ILE A 98 -4.80 16.75 3.63
N ASP A 99 -4.93 17.44 2.50
CA ASP A 99 -5.15 18.88 2.48
C ASP A 99 -6.47 19.25 3.14
N GLN A 100 -7.52 18.47 2.88
CA GLN A 100 -8.82 18.70 3.51
C GLN A 100 -8.76 18.52 5.01
N LEU A 101 -8.07 17.49 5.48
CA LEU A 101 -7.91 17.28 6.92
C LEU A 101 -7.16 18.42 7.57
N GLN A 102 -6.08 18.88 6.94
CA GLN A 102 -5.33 20.01 7.49
C GLN A 102 -6.21 21.24 7.66
N THR A 103 -7.06 21.50 6.67
CA THR A 103 -7.97 22.64 6.71
C THR A 103 -9.03 22.46 7.81
N LEU A 104 -9.69 21.29 7.80
CA LEU A 104 -10.81 21.06 8.71
C LEU A 104 -10.38 20.98 10.17
N LEU A 105 -9.21 20.42 10.41
CA LEU A 105 -8.69 20.25 11.75
C LEU A 105 -7.80 21.41 12.17
N ASN A 106 -7.63 22.38 11.30
CA ASN A 106 -6.79 23.55 11.55
C ASN A 106 -5.36 23.17 11.94
N LEU A 107 -4.83 22.18 11.24
CA LEU A 107 -3.47 21.71 11.44
C LEU A 107 -2.53 22.49 10.54
N LYS A 108 -1.34 22.77 11.04
CA LYS A 108 -0.34 23.41 10.22
C LYS A 108 0.36 22.37 9.37
N PRO A 109 0.58 22.63 8.07
CA PRO A 109 1.34 21.69 7.26
C PRO A 109 2.77 21.59 7.76
N ALA A 110 3.42 20.49 7.42
CA ALA A 110 4.84 20.30 7.73
C ALA A 110 5.64 21.41 7.07
N VAL A 111 6.56 21.98 7.81
CA VAL A 111 7.38 23.10 7.34
C VAL A 111 8.83 22.64 7.27
N LYS A 112 9.49 23.03 6.18
CA LYS A 112 10.90 22.73 6.00
C LYS A 112 11.76 23.84 6.51
#